data_b3d2df5962d02a8223cdd2d615dde132
#
_entry.id   b3d2df5962d02a8223cdd2d615dde132
#
_cell.length_a   1.000
_cell.length_b   1.000
_cell.length_c   1.000
_cell.angle_alpha   90.00
_cell.angle_beta   90.00
_cell.angle_gamma   90.00
#
_symmetry.space_group_name_H-M   'P 1'
#
loop_
_entity.id
_entity.type
_entity.pdbx_description
1 polymer ?
#
loop_
_entity_poly.entity_id
_entity_poly.type
_entity_poly.pdbx_seq_one_letter_code
_entity_poly.pdbx_strand_id
1 'polypeptide(L)'
;MSRLSRVTLALAGLAACGAHGARAQETATWYIPTYSQDIVVWDEASEQVVDRIRMRHPIPNETALNESRDRIYVLEATGQIMEVVDLRTRSVIDEFTLSEGNVSVRIDGFAVHPSDDRALLVVKRYTKGRDRYTVEGPFVLEYDLRAKAVTDTLDWPDGKDRDRGADFRYSPDGRTLYFFADDVIALDADTYEEIDRWQLSKPLEPGLGRPNFSLNPGTYDEPGVSTGLFRMTDPIQNRAMLGIATVRLSDKQADFYTLGPAEPLRGFAVAPGGRKAYSLYSDVGQYEFWEFDLAGRRMVGRHPFAGRPRMGLQVSADGSKLYVFVAGNTIDVYDSATFELLRTVSFDEDMTLGNVVVIPGAATR
;
A
#
# COMPACT_ATOMS: atom_id res chain seq x y z
N MET A 1 -49.55 40.84 -60.83
CA MET A 1 -49.32 41.75 -59.67
C MET A 1 -49.29 40.86 -58.40
N SER A 2 -48.15 40.44 -58.01
CA SER A 2 -47.97 39.56 -56.82
C SER A 2 -46.94 40.23 -55.92
N ARG A 3 -47.35 40.45 -54.67
CA ARG A 3 -46.52 41.02 -53.60
C ARG A 3 -45.66 39.93 -52.99
N LEU A 4 -44.35 40.06 -53.07
CA LEU A 4 -43.40 39.24 -52.28
C LEU A 4 -43.29 39.78 -50.86
N SER A 5 -43.67 38.97 -49.89
CA SER A 5 -43.40 39.21 -48.45
C SER A 5 -41.99 38.67 -48.12
N ARG A 6 -41.16 39.57 -47.62
CA ARG A 6 -39.85 39.18 -47.05
C ARG A 6 -40.05 38.74 -45.61
N VAL A 7 -39.71 37.48 -45.34
CA VAL A 7 -39.62 36.96 -43.97
C VAL A 7 -38.17 37.14 -43.49
N THR A 8 -38.01 37.96 -42.46
CA THR A 8 -36.71 38.15 -41.80
C THR A 8 -36.60 37.11 -40.70
N LEU A 9 -35.70 36.17 -40.88
CA LEU A 9 -35.33 35.19 -39.80
C LEU A 9 -34.31 35.84 -38.87
N ALA A 10 -34.72 36.07 -37.62
CA ALA A 10 -33.84 36.47 -36.55
C ALA A 10 -33.20 35.21 -35.94
N LEU A 11 -31.90 34.98 -36.14
CA LEU A 11 -31.12 33.98 -35.43
C LEU A 11 -30.85 34.50 -34.03
N ALA A 12 -31.54 33.92 -33.04
CA ALA A 12 -31.17 34.07 -31.62
C ALA A 12 -30.04 33.10 -31.31
N GLY A 13 -28.82 33.62 -31.18
CA GLY A 13 -27.68 32.85 -30.69
C GLY A 13 -27.82 32.56 -29.19
N LEU A 14 -28.14 31.32 -28.83
CA LEU A 14 -27.97 30.84 -27.44
C LEU A 14 -26.48 30.67 -27.20
N ALA A 15 -25.90 31.60 -26.45
CA ALA A 15 -24.62 31.41 -25.81
C ALA A 15 -24.83 30.42 -24.64
N ALA A 16 -24.53 29.15 -24.86
CA ALA A 16 -24.40 28.17 -23.80
C ALA A 16 -23.14 28.50 -22.98
N CYS A 17 -23.28 29.29 -21.95
CA CYS A 17 -22.30 29.33 -20.86
C CYS A 17 -22.24 27.93 -20.23
N GLY A 18 -21.28 27.13 -20.68
CA GLY A 18 -20.92 25.90 -20.01
C GLY A 18 -20.46 26.24 -18.58
N ALA A 19 -21.34 26.05 -17.61
CA ALA A 19 -20.93 26.01 -16.23
C ALA A 19 -19.94 24.83 -16.10
N HIS A 20 -18.65 25.12 -16.13
CA HIS A 20 -17.64 24.21 -15.63
C HIS A 20 -17.94 24.15 -14.12
N GLY A 21 -18.73 23.16 -13.70
CA GLY A 21 -18.85 22.81 -12.30
C GLY A 21 -17.43 22.59 -11.80
N ALA A 22 -16.99 23.43 -10.88
CA ALA A 22 -15.74 23.21 -10.18
C ALA A 22 -15.83 21.80 -9.57
N ARG A 23 -15.12 20.85 -10.16
CA ARG A 23 -14.96 19.50 -9.63
C ARG A 23 -14.31 19.74 -8.28
N ALA A 24 -14.98 19.37 -7.19
CA ALA A 24 -14.40 19.50 -5.87
C ALA A 24 -13.02 18.81 -5.92
N GLN A 25 -11.99 19.53 -5.52
CA GLN A 25 -10.63 19.06 -5.61
C GLN A 25 -10.50 17.89 -4.65
N GLU A 26 -10.24 16.71 -5.18
CA GLU A 26 -9.97 15.53 -4.38
C GLU A 26 -8.67 15.79 -3.61
N THR A 27 -8.67 15.50 -2.31
CA THR A 27 -7.54 15.71 -1.42
C THR A 27 -7.37 14.50 -0.52
N ALA A 28 -6.26 14.38 0.16
CA ALA A 28 -5.99 13.28 1.07
C ALA A 28 -5.43 13.80 2.41
N THR A 29 -5.62 12.98 3.44
CA THR A 29 -4.93 13.12 4.73
C THR A 29 -3.85 12.07 4.83
N TRP A 30 -2.65 12.49 5.15
CA TRP A 30 -1.49 11.64 5.31
C TRP A 30 -1.18 11.42 6.78
N TYR A 31 -0.92 10.19 7.15
CA TYR A 31 -0.45 9.78 8.47
C TYR A 31 0.97 9.28 8.31
N ILE A 32 1.93 10.08 8.78
CA ILE A 32 3.36 9.92 8.52
C ILE A 32 4.05 9.53 9.82
N PRO A 33 4.53 8.28 9.96
CA PRO A 33 5.28 7.86 11.14
C PRO A 33 6.63 8.58 11.19
N THR A 34 7.05 9.00 12.39
CA THR A 34 8.33 9.71 12.61
C THR A 34 9.27 8.92 13.51
N TYR A 35 10.57 9.25 13.45
CA TYR A 35 11.57 8.63 14.33
C TYR A 35 11.46 9.05 15.79
N SER A 36 10.68 10.05 16.09
CA SER A 36 10.36 10.44 17.47
C SER A 36 9.33 9.47 18.08
N GLN A 37 8.21 9.94 18.44
CA GLN A 37 7.14 9.12 19.04
C GLN A 37 5.77 9.55 18.49
N ASP A 38 5.77 10.16 17.32
CA ASP A 38 4.57 10.76 16.76
C ASP A 38 4.23 10.17 15.39
N ILE A 39 2.95 10.17 15.05
CA ILE A 39 2.46 10.11 13.69
C ILE A 39 2.00 11.53 13.34
N VAL A 40 2.69 12.14 12.38
CA VAL A 40 2.31 13.46 11.85
C VAL A 40 1.08 13.32 10.98
N VAL A 41 0.07 14.14 11.21
CA VAL A 41 -1.12 14.24 10.35
C VAL A 41 -0.93 15.44 9.43
N TRP A 42 -0.77 15.16 8.15
CA TRP A 42 -0.52 16.17 7.13
C TRP A 42 -1.70 16.24 6.16
N ASP A 43 -2.18 17.45 5.92
CA ASP A 43 -3.26 17.72 4.97
C ASP A 43 -2.69 18.07 3.60
N GLU A 44 -3.04 17.28 2.60
CA GLU A 44 -2.54 17.42 1.23
C GLU A 44 -2.99 18.72 0.56
N ALA A 45 -4.20 19.20 0.85
CA ALA A 45 -4.75 20.41 0.22
C ALA A 45 -4.01 21.68 0.64
N SER A 46 -3.78 21.83 1.93
CA SER A 46 -3.05 22.98 2.50
C SER A 46 -1.54 22.78 2.52
N GLU A 47 -1.07 21.51 2.36
CA GLU A 47 0.30 21.07 2.52
C GLU A 47 0.89 21.48 3.89
N GLN A 48 0.08 21.34 4.93
CA GLN A 48 0.44 21.68 6.30
C GLN A 48 0.27 20.49 7.25
N VAL A 49 1.08 20.46 8.29
CA VAL A 49 0.83 19.60 9.44
C VAL A 49 -0.35 20.17 10.19
N VAL A 50 -1.43 19.39 10.28
CA VAL A 50 -2.69 19.79 10.92
C VAL A 50 -2.86 19.17 12.29
N ASP A 51 -2.11 18.10 12.60
CA ASP A 51 -2.18 17.44 13.90
C ASP A 51 -0.95 16.52 14.11
N ARG A 52 -0.79 16.01 15.34
CA ARG A 52 0.21 15.00 15.72
C ARG A 52 -0.42 14.01 16.68
N ILE A 53 -0.31 12.74 16.34
CA ILE A 53 -0.80 11.66 17.19
C ILE A 53 0.38 11.15 18.01
N ARG A 54 0.37 11.41 19.31
CA ARG A 54 1.39 10.92 20.23
C ARG A 54 1.19 9.45 20.48
N MET A 55 2.18 8.63 20.06
CA MET A 55 2.22 7.21 20.35
C MET A 55 2.68 6.98 21.80
N ARG A 56 2.33 5.84 22.40
CA ARG A 56 2.80 5.45 23.73
C ARG A 56 4.23 4.93 23.68
N HIS A 57 4.60 4.30 22.55
CA HIS A 57 5.93 3.73 22.32
C HIS A 57 6.67 4.48 21.21
N PRO A 58 8.03 4.57 21.32
CA PRO A 58 8.81 5.30 20.33
C PRO A 58 8.89 4.56 18.98
N ILE A 59 9.15 5.33 17.94
CA ILE A 59 9.42 4.87 16.59
C ILE A 59 8.31 3.97 16.04
N PRO A 60 7.13 4.52 15.70
CA PRO A 60 6.15 3.80 14.90
C PRO A 60 6.81 3.39 13.57
N ASN A 61 6.85 2.08 13.29
CA ASN A 61 7.66 1.57 12.18
C ASN A 61 6.83 0.94 11.07
N GLU A 62 5.90 0.07 11.40
CA GLU A 62 5.01 -0.55 10.43
C GLU A 62 3.57 -0.16 10.73
N THR A 63 2.86 0.28 9.69
CA THR A 63 1.48 0.76 9.83
C THR A 63 0.58 0.03 8.85
N ALA A 64 -0.58 -0.39 9.30
CA ALA A 64 -1.63 -0.96 8.47
C ALA A 64 -2.98 -0.31 8.77
N LEU A 65 -3.67 0.08 7.70
CA LEU A 65 -5.02 0.60 7.77
C LEU A 65 -6.01 -0.57 7.86
N ASN A 66 -7.01 -0.48 8.73
CA ASN A 66 -8.11 -1.45 8.73
C ASN A 66 -9.01 -1.28 7.50
N GLU A 67 -9.88 -2.26 7.24
CA GLU A 67 -10.76 -2.26 6.06
C GLU A 67 -11.75 -1.08 6.09
N SER A 68 -12.24 -0.70 7.26
CA SER A 68 -13.15 0.45 7.46
C SER A 68 -12.45 1.82 7.29
N ARG A 69 -11.12 1.84 7.20
CA ARG A 69 -10.29 3.06 7.09
C ARG A 69 -10.49 4.07 8.21
N ASP A 70 -10.82 3.61 9.40
CA ASP A 70 -11.00 4.43 10.59
C ASP A 70 -9.99 4.14 11.70
N ARG A 71 -9.12 3.13 11.52
CA ARG A 71 -8.05 2.75 12.45
C ARG A 71 -6.75 2.44 11.74
N ILE A 72 -5.65 2.78 12.39
CA ILE A 72 -4.31 2.36 12.00
C ILE A 72 -3.75 1.45 13.10
N TYR A 73 -3.32 0.27 12.71
CA TYR A 73 -2.52 -0.64 13.54
C TYR A 73 -1.06 -0.31 13.35
N VAL A 74 -0.35 -0.05 14.42
CA VAL A 74 1.02 0.46 14.41
C VAL A 74 1.92 -0.47 15.20
N LEU A 75 2.88 -1.08 14.53
CA LEU A 75 3.92 -1.88 15.15
C LEU A 75 5.15 -1.00 15.41
N GLU A 76 5.61 -0.92 16.66
CA GLU A 76 6.79 -0.15 17.00
C GLU A 76 8.09 -0.84 16.51
N ALA A 77 9.21 -0.14 16.53
CA ALA A 77 10.46 -0.56 15.88
C ALA A 77 11.03 -1.91 16.34
N THR A 78 10.75 -2.37 17.57
CA THR A 78 11.21 -3.68 18.03
C THR A 78 10.33 -4.82 17.53
N GLY A 79 9.15 -4.49 17.02
CA GLY A 79 8.17 -5.46 16.55
C GLY A 79 7.44 -6.21 17.67
N GLN A 80 7.49 -5.72 18.92
CA GLN A 80 6.94 -6.43 20.06
C GLN A 80 5.62 -5.85 20.57
N ILE A 81 5.34 -4.59 20.24
CA ILE A 81 4.16 -3.88 20.72
C ILE A 81 3.36 -3.36 19.53
N MET A 82 2.09 -3.72 19.53
CA MET A 82 1.11 -3.19 18.58
C MET A 82 0.26 -2.14 19.28
N GLU A 83 0.15 -0.95 18.70
CA GLU A 83 -0.75 0.13 19.12
C GLU A 83 -1.87 0.29 18.11
N VAL A 84 -3.05 0.67 18.58
CA VAL A 84 -4.22 0.93 17.72
C VAL A 84 -4.59 2.40 17.83
N VAL A 85 -4.58 3.09 16.70
CA VAL A 85 -4.92 4.49 16.57
C VAL A 85 -6.32 4.63 15.98
N ASP A 86 -7.21 5.35 16.65
CA ASP A 86 -8.50 5.79 16.10
C ASP A 86 -8.29 7.09 15.33
N LEU A 87 -8.63 7.09 14.06
CA LEU A 87 -8.38 8.23 13.17
C LEU A 87 -9.39 9.36 13.36
N ARG A 88 -10.56 9.07 13.88
CA ARG A 88 -11.58 10.09 14.17
C ARG A 88 -11.19 10.92 15.39
N THR A 89 -10.65 10.28 16.44
CA THR A 89 -10.19 10.96 17.67
C THR A 89 -8.72 11.35 17.60
N ARG A 90 -7.98 10.83 16.61
CA ARG A 90 -6.54 11.01 16.43
C ARG A 90 -5.75 10.67 17.70
N SER A 91 -6.05 9.52 18.27
CA SER A 91 -5.45 9.08 19.52
C SER A 91 -5.25 7.58 19.56
N VAL A 92 -4.23 7.14 20.33
CA VAL A 92 -4.03 5.73 20.63
C VAL A 92 -5.13 5.26 21.57
N ILE A 93 -5.96 4.33 21.09
CA ILE A 93 -7.10 3.79 21.86
C ILE A 93 -6.77 2.46 22.53
N ASP A 94 -5.83 1.70 21.99
CA ASP A 94 -5.47 0.39 22.51
C ASP A 94 -4.01 0.04 22.23
N GLU A 95 -3.50 -0.97 22.95
CA GLU A 95 -2.19 -1.58 22.74
C GLU A 95 -2.15 -3.02 23.24
N PHE A 96 -1.30 -3.84 22.67
CA PHE A 96 -1.01 -5.17 23.17
C PHE A 96 0.42 -5.63 22.86
N THR A 97 0.90 -6.59 23.64
CA THR A 97 2.15 -7.31 23.40
C THR A 97 1.96 -8.79 23.78
N LEU A 98 2.71 -9.65 23.13
CA LEU A 98 2.80 -11.07 23.46
C LEU A 98 4.08 -11.39 24.27
N SER A 99 4.90 -10.38 24.55
CA SER A 99 6.15 -10.52 25.31
C SER A 99 5.87 -10.53 26.81
N GLU A 100 6.49 -11.46 27.54
CA GLU A 100 6.33 -11.59 28.99
C GLU A 100 7.61 -12.14 29.65
N GLY A 101 8.06 -11.49 30.69
CA GLY A 101 9.19 -11.94 31.52
C GLY A 101 10.50 -12.02 30.73
N ASN A 102 11.04 -13.23 30.57
CA ASN A 102 12.24 -13.49 29.78
C ASN A 102 11.94 -13.94 28.33
N VAL A 103 10.69 -13.88 27.93
CA VAL A 103 10.23 -14.22 26.58
C VAL A 103 9.86 -12.94 25.85
N SER A 104 10.57 -12.67 24.74
CA SER A 104 10.22 -11.62 23.78
C SER A 104 9.55 -12.26 22.58
N VAL A 105 8.40 -11.74 22.17
CA VAL A 105 7.67 -12.18 20.98
C VAL A 105 7.68 -11.06 19.96
N ARG A 106 8.29 -11.31 18.81
CA ARG A 106 8.31 -10.37 17.72
C ARG A 106 7.24 -10.73 16.71
N ILE A 107 6.44 -9.75 16.33
CA ILE A 107 5.47 -9.82 15.24
C ILE A 107 6.21 -9.49 13.94
N ASP A 108 6.31 -10.45 13.04
CA ASP A 108 6.98 -10.32 11.73
C ASP A 108 5.98 -10.08 10.58
N GLY A 109 4.68 -10.12 10.88
CA GLY A 109 3.58 -9.84 9.95
C GLY A 109 2.24 -9.97 10.64
N PHE A 110 1.23 -9.31 10.14
CA PHE A 110 -0.12 -9.38 10.68
C PHE A 110 -1.19 -9.07 9.62
N ALA A 111 -2.39 -9.60 9.85
CA ALA A 111 -3.58 -9.28 9.07
C ALA A 111 -4.76 -9.10 10.04
N VAL A 112 -5.40 -7.96 10.01
CA VAL A 112 -6.56 -7.66 10.84
C VAL A 112 -7.83 -8.06 10.10
N HIS A 113 -8.72 -8.77 10.77
CA HIS A 113 -10.01 -9.12 10.22
C HIS A 113 -10.89 -7.86 10.02
N PRO A 114 -11.69 -7.75 8.95
CA PRO A 114 -12.54 -6.57 8.68
C PRO A 114 -13.51 -6.18 9.79
N SER A 115 -13.85 -7.10 10.70
CA SER A 115 -14.67 -6.80 11.91
C SER A 115 -13.91 -6.13 13.05
N ASP A 116 -12.58 -5.98 12.95
CA ASP A 116 -11.71 -5.44 14.00
C ASP A 116 -11.84 -6.16 15.36
N ASP A 117 -12.17 -7.44 15.38
CA ASP A 117 -12.28 -8.23 16.59
C ASP A 117 -11.16 -9.28 16.75
N ARG A 118 -10.53 -9.67 15.64
CA ARG A 118 -9.43 -10.62 15.61
C ARG A 118 -8.36 -10.25 14.58
N ALA A 119 -7.17 -10.77 14.78
CA ALA A 119 -6.06 -10.63 13.86
C ALA A 119 -5.26 -11.94 13.76
N LEU A 120 -4.69 -12.21 12.59
CA LEU A 120 -3.62 -13.18 12.46
C LEU A 120 -2.28 -12.49 12.68
N LEU A 121 -1.42 -13.12 13.45
CA LEU A 121 -0.09 -12.64 13.76
C LEU A 121 0.94 -13.71 13.36
N VAL A 122 1.94 -13.33 12.60
CA VAL A 122 3.10 -14.16 12.31
C VAL A 122 4.20 -13.77 13.29
N VAL A 123 4.57 -14.67 14.18
CA VAL A 123 5.45 -14.32 15.30
C VAL A 123 6.65 -15.24 15.46
N LYS A 124 7.75 -14.68 15.94
CA LYS A 124 8.90 -15.42 16.46
C LYS A 124 9.05 -15.17 17.97
N ARG A 125 9.35 -16.24 18.67
CA ARG A 125 9.55 -16.22 20.12
C ARG A 125 11.03 -16.33 20.44
N TYR A 126 11.52 -15.44 21.28
CA TYR A 126 12.91 -15.39 21.76
C TYR A 126 12.93 -15.55 23.27
N THR A 127 13.35 -16.71 23.76
CA THR A 127 13.46 -16.98 25.19
C THR A 127 14.89 -16.72 25.65
N LYS A 128 15.07 -15.74 26.53
CA LYS A 128 16.36 -15.42 27.13
C LYS A 128 16.69 -16.41 28.24
N GLY A 129 17.65 -17.31 27.97
CA GLY A 129 18.24 -18.16 28.99
C GLY A 129 19.40 -17.46 29.70
N ARG A 130 20.12 -18.23 30.54
CA ARG A 130 21.26 -17.72 31.31
C ARG A 130 22.44 -17.31 30.41
N ASP A 131 22.72 -18.09 29.38
CA ASP A 131 23.90 -18.01 28.53
C ASP A 131 23.56 -17.92 27.04
N ARG A 132 22.27 -18.06 26.65
CA ARG A 132 21.84 -18.10 25.24
C ARG A 132 20.40 -17.65 25.09
N TYR A 133 20.02 -17.36 23.85
CA TYR A 133 18.63 -17.24 23.44
C TYR A 133 18.20 -18.52 22.73
N THR A 134 16.97 -18.96 23.00
CA THR A 134 16.26 -19.95 22.18
C THR A 134 15.31 -19.20 21.27
N VAL A 135 15.31 -19.52 19.96
CA VAL A 135 14.43 -18.93 18.95
C VAL A 135 13.49 -20.00 18.45
N GLU A 136 12.20 -19.73 18.47
CA GLU A 136 11.15 -20.63 18.02
C GLU A 136 10.22 -19.91 17.02
N GLY A 137 9.60 -20.65 16.14
CA GLY A 137 8.73 -20.15 15.07
C GLY A 137 9.45 -19.95 13.74
N PRO A 138 8.84 -19.22 12.78
CA PRO A 138 7.64 -18.41 12.98
C PRO A 138 6.37 -19.24 13.17
N PHE A 139 5.49 -18.78 14.06
CA PHE A 139 4.16 -19.33 14.28
C PHE A 139 3.11 -18.43 13.67
N VAL A 140 1.98 -19.00 13.27
CA VAL A 140 0.77 -18.26 12.89
C VAL A 140 -0.22 -18.36 14.04
N LEU A 141 -0.53 -17.23 14.64
CA LEU A 141 -1.44 -17.16 15.80
C LEU A 141 -2.71 -16.41 15.41
N GLU A 142 -3.87 -16.92 15.83
CA GLU A 142 -5.08 -16.12 15.90
C GLU A 142 -5.10 -15.39 17.26
N TYR A 143 -5.38 -14.10 17.21
CA TYR A 143 -5.41 -13.23 18.37
C TYR A 143 -6.75 -12.49 18.45
N ASP A 144 -7.47 -12.69 19.55
CA ASP A 144 -8.67 -11.92 19.86
C ASP A 144 -8.28 -10.54 20.37
N LEU A 145 -8.62 -9.50 19.60
CA LEU A 145 -8.29 -8.11 19.90
C LEU A 145 -9.08 -7.55 21.08
N ARG A 146 -10.25 -8.12 21.41
CA ARG A 146 -11.07 -7.69 22.56
C ARG A 146 -10.66 -8.38 23.85
N ALA A 147 -10.47 -9.69 23.78
CA ALA A 147 -10.01 -10.48 24.94
C ALA A 147 -8.52 -10.29 25.24
N LYS A 148 -7.75 -9.76 24.26
CA LYS A 148 -6.29 -9.62 24.30
C LYS A 148 -5.58 -10.94 24.58
N ALA A 149 -5.98 -11.96 23.86
CA ALA A 149 -5.49 -13.32 24.05
C ALA A 149 -5.30 -14.05 22.71
N VAL A 150 -4.30 -14.93 22.68
CA VAL A 150 -4.17 -15.92 21.62
C VAL A 150 -5.28 -16.94 21.76
N THR A 151 -6.07 -17.13 20.73
CA THR A 151 -7.20 -18.07 20.67
C THR A 151 -6.81 -19.38 20.01
N ASP A 152 -5.90 -19.33 19.03
CA ASP A 152 -5.45 -20.51 18.31
C ASP A 152 -4.02 -20.36 17.78
N THR A 153 -3.40 -21.49 17.45
CA THR A 153 -2.12 -21.59 16.74
C THR A 153 -2.34 -22.42 15.49
N LEU A 154 -2.19 -21.79 14.33
CA LEU A 154 -2.52 -22.39 13.05
C LEU A 154 -1.29 -23.04 12.42
N ASP A 155 -1.53 -24.15 11.74
CA ASP A 155 -0.52 -24.72 10.85
C ASP A 155 -0.33 -23.82 9.62
N TRP A 156 0.87 -23.86 9.04
CA TRP A 156 1.11 -23.15 7.79
C TRP A 156 0.27 -23.75 6.66
N PRO A 157 -0.49 -22.94 5.93
CA PRO A 157 -1.44 -23.44 4.91
C PRO A 157 -0.82 -24.28 3.79
N ASP A 158 0.46 -24.06 3.50
CA ASP A 158 1.21 -24.86 2.50
C ASP A 158 2.07 -25.98 3.12
N GLY A 159 1.96 -26.18 4.42
CA GLY A 159 2.69 -27.24 5.16
C GLY A 159 4.21 -27.07 5.18
N LYS A 160 4.73 -25.89 4.85
CA LYS A 160 6.16 -25.62 4.80
C LYS A 160 6.60 -24.80 6.02
N ASP A 161 7.69 -25.24 6.66
CA ASP A 161 8.38 -24.41 7.63
C ASP A 161 8.94 -23.16 6.93
N ARG A 162 8.73 -22.00 7.54
CA ARG A 162 9.17 -20.72 7.01
C ARG A 162 10.15 -20.04 7.94
N ASP A 163 11.18 -19.44 7.33
CA ASP A 163 12.18 -18.65 8.07
C ASP A 163 11.73 -17.19 8.24
N ARG A 164 10.72 -16.74 7.48
CA ARG A 164 10.26 -15.36 7.41
C ARG A 164 8.74 -15.31 7.49
N GLY A 165 8.22 -14.12 7.79
CA GLY A 165 6.81 -13.83 7.73
C GLY A 165 6.20 -14.15 6.36
N ALA A 166 4.90 -14.27 6.32
CA ALA A 166 4.12 -14.51 5.13
C ALA A 166 3.04 -13.45 5.02
N ASP A 167 2.62 -13.18 3.79
CA ASP A 167 1.56 -12.23 3.54
C ASP A 167 0.21 -12.95 3.69
N PHE A 168 -0.54 -12.57 4.71
CA PHE A 168 -1.95 -12.92 4.87
C PHE A 168 -2.82 -11.71 4.57
N ARG A 169 -3.97 -11.94 3.98
CA ARG A 169 -4.95 -10.90 3.72
C ARG A 169 -6.36 -11.43 3.78
N TYR A 170 -7.23 -10.75 4.50
CA TYR A 170 -8.65 -11.02 4.46
C TYR A 170 -9.29 -10.43 3.20
N SER A 171 -10.36 -11.09 2.70
CA SER A 171 -11.28 -10.47 1.77
C SER A 171 -12.00 -9.29 2.44
N PRO A 172 -12.47 -8.28 1.68
CA PRO A 172 -13.18 -7.14 2.27
C PRO A 172 -14.43 -7.53 3.08
N ASP A 173 -15.07 -8.65 2.76
CA ASP A 173 -16.21 -9.17 3.49
C ASP A 173 -15.84 -10.06 4.70
N GLY A 174 -14.55 -10.29 4.93
CA GLY A 174 -14.03 -11.07 6.03
C GLY A 174 -14.23 -12.59 5.94
N ARG A 175 -14.79 -13.12 4.85
CA ARG A 175 -15.12 -14.54 4.75
C ARG A 175 -13.97 -15.41 4.26
N THR A 176 -13.03 -14.83 3.56
CA THR A 176 -11.89 -15.53 2.97
C THR A 176 -10.60 -14.94 3.51
N LEU A 177 -9.68 -15.81 3.91
CA LEU A 177 -8.31 -15.46 4.22
C LEU A 177 -7.41 -15.95 3.09
N TYR A 178 -6.70 -15.04 2.45
CA TYR A 178 -5.73 -15.37 1.43
C TYR A 178 -4.33 -15.46 2.04
N PHE A 179 -3.65 -16.54 1.72
CA PHE A 179 -2.24 -16.76 2.05
C PHE A 179 -1.41 -16.72 0.77
N PHE A 180 -0.51 -15.75 0.71
CA PHE A 180 0.35 -15.53 -0.45
C PHE A 180 1.70 -16.18 -0.23
N ALA A 181 1.95 -17.22 -0.99
CA ALA A 181 3.17 -18.01 -0.97
C ALA A 181 3.65 -18.27 -2.40
N ASP A 182 4.07 -19.51 -2.70
CA ASP A 182 4.33 -19.95 -4.08
C ASP A 182 3.05 -19.95 -4.91
N ASP A 183 1.95 -20.35 -4.29
CA ASP A 183 0.58 -20.24 -4.79
C ASP A 183 -0.18 -19.24 -3.91
N VAL A 184 -1.36 -18.80 -4.34
CA VAL A 184 -2.31 -18.14 -3.47
C VAL A 184 -3.29 -19.19 -2.95
N ILE A 185 -3.31 -19.39 -1.64
CA ILE A 185 -4.21 -20.33 -0.99
C ILE A 185 -5.34 -19.51 -0.36
N ALA A 186 -6.57 -19.82 -0.73
CA ALA A 186 -7.75 -19.22 -0.12
C ALA A 186 -8.28 -20.17 0.97
N LEU A 187 -8.43 -19.65 2.16
CA LEU A 187 -8.95 -20.35 3.32
C LEU A 187 -10.31 -19.76 3.71
N ASP A 188 -11.19 -20.58 4.22
CA ASP A 188 -12.32 -20.07 4.99
C ASP A 188 -11.82 -19.33 6.22
N ALA A 189 -12.29 -18.11 6.45
CA ALA A 189 -11.72 -17.24 7.48
C ALA A 189 -12.10 -17.64 8.92
N ASP A 190 -13.09 -18.53 9.10
CA ASP A 190 -13.52 -18.99 10.43
C ASP A 190 -12.95 -20.37 10.76
N THR A 191 -12.82 -21.26 9.78
CA THR A 191 -12.32 -22.63 9.99
C THR A 191 -10.87 -22.83 9.60
N TYR A 192 -10.30 -21.90 8.83
CA TYR A 192 -8.96 -21.98 8.22
C TYR A 192 -8.76 -23.17 7.27
N GLU A 193 -9.86 -23.83 6.87
CA GLU A 193 -9.82 -24.89 5.85
C GLU A 193 -9.57 -24.31 4.46
N GLU A 194 -8.76 -24.99 3.65
CA GLU A 194 -8.52 -24.59 2.26
C GLU A 194 -9.79 -24.75 1.45
N ILE A 195 -10.29 -23.64 0.88
CA ILE A 195 -11.46 -23.61 0.00
C ILE A 195 -11.11 -23.45 -1.47
N ASP A 196 -9.90 -22.92 -1.75
CA ASP A 196 -9.42 -22.75 -3.12
C ASP A 196 -7.91 -22.55 -3.19
N ARG A 197 -7.32 -22.76 -4.37
CA ARG A 197 -5.90 -22.56 -4.61
C ARG A 197 -5.65 -22.06 -6.03
N TRP A 198 -4.93 -20.93 -6.12
CA TRP A 198 -4.47 -20.41 -7.40
C TRP A 198 -3.04 -20.87 -7.63
N GLN A 199 -2.86 -21.70 -8.64
CA GLN A 199 -1.56 -22.32 -8.93
C GLN A 199 -0.64 -21.34 -9.68
N LEU A 200 -0.18 -20.28 -9.01
CA LEU A 200 0.78 -19.31 -9.55
C LEU A 200 2.22 -19.87 -9.58
N SER A 201 2.47 -20.98 -8.90
CA SER A 201 3.75 -21.69 -9.00
C SER A 201 4.00 -22.27 -10.39
N LYS A 202 2.95 -22.44 -11.21
CA LYS A 202 3.09 -22.78 -12.62
C LYS A 202 3.45 -21.52 -13.43
N PRO A 203 4.35 -21.64 -14.43
CA PRO A 203 4.65 -20.53 -15.32
C PRO A 203 3.40 -19.98 -15.99
N LEU A 204 3.25 -18.64 -16.05
CA LEU A 204 2.15 -17.98 -16.76
C LEU A 204 2.22 -18.21 -18.27
N GLU A 205 3.43 -18.32 -18.80
CA GLU A 205 3.72 -18.62 -20.20
C GLU A 205 4.77 -19.72 -20.27
N PRO A 206 4.71 -20.60 -21.30
CA PRO A 206 5.72 -21.62 -21.49
C PRO A 206 7.12 -21.02 -21.58
N GLY A 207 8.06 -21.54 -20.77
CA GLY A 207 9.44 -21.10 -20.73
C GLY A 207 9.73 -19.93 -19.80
N LEU A 208 8.74 -19.32 -19.16
CA LEU A 208 8.97 -18.33 -18.11
C LEU A 208 8.97 -18.97 -16.72
N GLY A 209 9.70 -18.35 -15.80
CA GLY A 209 9.64 -18.68 -14.38
C GLY A 209 8.31 -18.22 -13.75
N ARG A 210 8.08 -18.62 -12.52
CA ARG A 210 6.91 -18.14 -11.75
C ARG A 210 7.05 -16.66 -11.40
N PRO A 211 5.93 -15.91 -11.33
CA PRO A 211 5.95 -14.53 -10.89
C PRO A 211 6.24 -14.44 -9.39
N ASN A 212 6.95 -13.37 -9.02
CA ASN A 212 7.16 -13.00 -7.62
C ASN A 212 6.73 -11.54 -7.48
N PHE A 213 5.68 -11.28 -6.71
CA PHE A 213 5.11 -9.96 -6.51
C PHE A 213 4.63 -9.78 -5.07
N SER A 214 4.63 -8.53 -4.63
CA SER A 214 4.01 -8.12 -3.37
C SER A 214 2.61 -7.60 -3.67
N LEU A 215 1.63 -8.02 -2.88
CA LEU A 215 0.22 -7.67 -3.07
C LEU A 215 -0.23 -6.58 -2.11
N ASN A 216 0.59 -5.58 -1.88
CA ASN A 216 0.15 -4.41 -1.12
C ASN A 216 -0.81 -3.58 -1.97
N PRO A 217 -2.07 -3.33 -1.51
CA PRO A 217 -2.97 -2.44 -2.21
C PRO A 217 -2.37 -1.05 -2.28
N GLY A 218 -2.52 -0.42 -3.43
CA GLY A 218 -2.22 0.99 -3.58
C GLY A 218 -3.25 1.86 -2.86
N THR A 219 -2.89 3.11 -2.61
CA THR A 219 -3.76 4.09 -1.94
C THR A 219 -5.12 4.24 -2.63
N TYR A 220 -5.15 4.14 -3.96
CA TYR A 220 -6.34 4.36 -4.79
C TYR A 220 -6.88 3.08 -5.40
N ASP A 221 -6.36 1.91 -5.03
CA ASP A 221 -6.92 0.64 -5.46
C ASP A 221 -8.30 0.42 -4.81
N GLU A 222 -9.16 -0.24 -5.54
CA GLU A 222 -10.44 -0.70 -4.99
C GLU A 222 -10.21 -1.78 -3.91
N PRO A 223 -11.10 -1.95 -2.93
CA PRO A 223 -11.00 -3.03 -1.95
C PRO A 223 -10.84 -4.39 -2.64
N GLY A 224 -9.89 -5.19 -2.17
CA GLY A 224 -9.57 -6.49 -2.76
C GLY A 224 -8.85 -6.46 -4.11
N VAL A 225 -8.45 -5.29 -4.58
CA VAL A 225 -7.59 -5.12 -5.77
C VAL A 225 -6.20 -4.68 -5.33
N SER A 226 -5.19 -5.19 -6.03
CA SER A 226 -3.81 -4.74 -5.86
C SER A 226 -3.12 -4.68 -7.21
N THR A 227 -2.53 -3.53 -7.53
CA THR A 227 -1.75 -3.34 -8.74
C THR A 227 -0.31 -2.99 -8.37
N GLY A 228 0.66 -3.73 -8.89
CA GLY A 228 2.04 -3.55 -8.52
C GLY A 228 3.04 -4.14 -9.50
N LEU A 229 4.31 -3.90 -9.21
CA LEU A 229 5.40 -4.51 -9.96
C LEU A 229 5.57 -5.98 -9.56
N PHE A 230 5.84 -6.84 -10.53
CA PHE A 230 6.27 -8.21 -10.28
C PHE A 230 7.59 -8.49 -10.98
N ARG A 231 8.26 -9.53 -10.53
CA ARG A 231 9.48 -10.04 -11.14
C ARG A 231 9.33 -11.52 -11.43
N MET A 232 9.93 -11.96 -12.52
CA MET A 232 10.06 -13.37 -12.86
C MET A 232 11.43 -13.61 -13.49
N THR A 233 11.85 -14.87 -13.52
CA THR A 233 13.09 -15.25 -14.21
C THR A 233 12.75 -15.88 -15.55
N ASP A 234 13.32 -15.36 -16.63
CA ASP A 234 13.36 -16.03 -17.92
C ASP A 234 14.35 -17.20 -17.80
N PRO A 235 13.88 -18.46 -17.76
CA PRO A 235 14.77 -19.60 -17.55
C PRO A 235 15.64 -19.94 -18.77
N ILE A 236 15.29 -19.44 -19.95
CA ILE A 236 16.05 -19.66 -21.19
C ILE A 236 17.27 -18.74 -21.21
N GLN A 237 17.07 -17.46 -20.89
CA GLN A 237 18.13 -16.45 -20.88
C GLN A 237 18.76 -16.29 -19.47
N ASN A 238 18.23 -16.98 -18.46
CA ASN A 238 18.58 -16.84 -17.04
C ASN A 238 18.63 -15.36 -16.60
N ARG A 239 17.63 -14.60 -17.01
CA ARG A 239 17.54 -13.16 -16.82
C ARG A 239 16.29 -12.81 -16.02
N ALA A 240 16.44 -11.89 -15.05
CA ALA A 240 15.30 -11.36 -14.35
C ALA A 240 14.50 -10.42 -15.28
N MET A 241 13.19 -10.62 -15.31
CA MET A 241 12.20 -9.80 -16.04
C MET A 241 11.35 -9.02 -15.05
N LEU A 242 10.89 -7.86 -15.48
CA LEU A 242 9.98 -6.99 -14.76
C LEU A 242 8.65 -6.90 -15.51
N GLY A 243 7.58 -6.80 -14.76
CA GLY A 243 6.25 -6.55 -15.31
C GLY A 243 5.33 -5.89 -14.29
N ILE A 244 4.08 -5.70 -14.69
CA ILE A 244 2.99 -5.20 -13.84
C ILE A 244 1.95 -6.29 -13.70
N ALA A 245 1.50 -6.48 -12.46
CA ALA A 245 0.43 -7.40 -12.09
C ALA A 245 -0.73 -6.63 -11.50
N THR A 246 -1.95 -7.00 -11.87
CA THR A 246 -3.18 -6.59 -11.19
C THR A 246 -3.89 -7.83 -10.71
N VAL A 247 -4.12 -7.91 -9.40
CA VAL A 247 -4.80 -9.05 -8.76
C VAL A 247 -6.12 -8.56 -8.18
N ARG A 248 -7.20 -9.27 -8.52
CA ARG A 248 -8.56 -9.07 -7.98
C ARG A 248 -8.94 -10.29 -7.17
N LEU A 249 -9.04 -10.11 -5.87
CA LEU A 249 -9.34 -11.22 -4.96
C LEU A 249 -10.77 -11.74 -5.16
N SER A 250 -11.75 -10.85 -5.36
CA SER A 250 -13.15 -11.22 -5.53
C SER A 250 -13.40 -12.14 -6.73
N ASP A 251 -12.71 -11.88 -7.83
CA ASP A 251 -12.94 -12.54 -9.12
C ASP A 251 -11.92 -13.64 -9.39
N LYS A 252 -10.98 -13.84 -8.47
CA LYS A 252 -9.84 -14.75 -8.62
C LYS A 252 -9.05 -14.48 -9.90
N GLN A 253 -8.96 -13.21 -10.29
CA GLN A 253 -8.26 -12.80 -11.50
C GLN A 253 -6.88 -12.25 -11.16
N ALA A 254 -5.91 -12.72 -11.91
CA ALA A 254 -4.57 -12.18 -11.90
C ALA A 254 -4.17 -11.86 -13.33
N ASP A 255 -4.05 -10.58 -13.64
CA ASP A 255 -3.57 -10.08 -14.93
C ASP A 255 -2.11 -9.70 -14.83
N PHE A 256 -1.27 -10.29 -15.68
CA PHE A 256 0.17 -10.07 -15.68
C PHE A 256 0.63 -9.72 -17.09
N TYR A 257 1.55 -8.76 -17.18
CA TYR A 257 2.28 -8.52 -18.41
C TYR A 257 3.71 -8.07 -18.15
N THR A 258 4.63 -8.53 -18.99
CA THR A 258 6.03 -8.17 -18.90
C THR A 258 6.34 -6.87 -19.60
N LEU A 259 7.21 -6.06 -19.03
CA LEU A 259 7.72 -4.81 -19.59
C LEU A 259 9.09 -4.99 -20.23
N GLY A 260 9.90 -5.90 -19.72
CA GLY A 260 11.27 -6.13 -20.19
C GLY A 260 12.20 -6.66 -19.10
N PRO A 261 13.52 -6.53 -19.26
CA PRO A 261 14.49 -6.87 -18.23
C PRO A 261 14.19 -6.15 -16.91
N ALA A 262 14.50 -6.82 -15.79
CA ALA A 262 14.32 -6.23 -14.48
C ALA A 262 15.27 -5.05 -14.28
N GLU A 263 14.71 -3.95 -13.84
CA GLU A 263 15.40 -2.71 -13.51
C GLU A 263 15.25 -2.40 -12.01
N PRO A 264 16.13 -1.59 -11.41
CA PRO A 264 16.07 -1.27 -9.99
C PRO A 264 14.96 -0.25 -9.67
N LEU A 265 13.72 -0.62 -9.97
CA LEU A 265 12.54 0.18 -9.64
C LEU A 265 12.17 0.01 -8.16
N ARG A 266 11.78 1.12 -7.53
CA ARG A 266 11.34 1.21 -6.15
C ARG A 266 10.10 2.07 -6.04
N GLY A 267 9.22 1.72 -5.13
CA GLY A 267 7.94 2.37 -5.01
C GLY A 267 7.11 2.19 -6.29
N PHE A 268 5.85 1.94 -6.14
CA PHE A 268 4.92 1.88 -7.27
C PHE A 268 3.63 2.51 -6.80
N ALA A 269 3.22 3.58 -7.47
CA ALA A 269 2.04 4.33 -7.12
C ALA A 269 1.10 4.42 -8.30
N VAL A 270 -0.09 3.87 -8.15
CA VAL A 270 -1.18 3.98 -9.13
C VAL A 270 -1.86 5.32 -8.92
N ALA A 271 -2.07 6.08 -10.00
CA ALA A 271 -2.79 7.33 -9.94
C ALA A 271 -4.31 7.09 -9.79
N PRO A 272 -5.05 8.06 -9.22
CA PRO A 272 -6.49 8.00 -9.18
C PRO A 272 -7.10 7.68 -10.54
N GLY A 273 -8.09 6.78 -10.55
CA GLY A 273 -8.72 6.29 -11.77
C GLY A 273 -8.00 5.12 -12.46
N GLY A 274 -6.88 4.62 -11.93
CA GLY A 274 -6.26 3.34 -12.31
C GLY A 274 -5.71 3.27 -13.74
N ARG A 275 -5.51 4.40 -14.42
CA ARG A 275 -5.03 4.42 -15.82
C ARG A 275 -3.52 4.61 -15.94
N LYS A 276 -2.93 5.29 -14.98
CA LYS A 276 -1.51 5.58 -14.92
C LYS A 276 -0.91 5.05 -13.64
N ALA A 277 0.36 4.72 -13.70
CA ALA A 277 1.16 4.44 -12.52
C ALA A 277 2.56 5.04 -12.70
N TYR A 278 3.23 5.23 -11.57
CA TYR A 278 4.59 5.76 -11.52
C TYR A 278 5.46 4.89 -10.64
N SER A 279 6.75 4.83 -10.95
CA SER A 279 7.76 4.20 -10.11
C SER A 279 9.05 4.99 -10.17
N LEU A 280 9.92 4.78 -9.21
CA LEU A 280 11.24 5.42 -9.14
C LEU A 280 12.32 4.44 -9.59
N TYR A 281 13.00 4.76 -10.67
CA TYR A 281 14.28 4.14 -10.98
C TYR A 281 15.33 4.72 -10.03
N SER A 282 16.09 3.85 -9.38
CA SER A 282 17.11 4.26 -8.41
C SER A 282 18.34 3.35 -8.53
N ASP A 283 19.33 3.84 -9.24
CA ASP A 283 20.65 3.24 -9.31
C ASP A 283 21.69 4.30 -8.90
N VAL A 284 22.95 3.90 -8.74
CA VAL A 284 24.00 4.74 -8.20
C VAL A 284 24.11 6.07 -8.97
N GLY A 285 23.59 7.15 -8.35
CA GLY A 285 23.63 8.51 -8.90
C GLY A 285 22.67 8.78 -10.05
N GLN A 286 21.82 7.84 -10.42
CA GLN A 286 20.82 8.00 -11.47
C GLN A 286 19.42 7.75 -10.88
N TYR A 287 18.56 8.75 -11.05
CA TYR A 287 17.18 8.70 -10.55
C TYR A 287 16.24 9.17 -11.63
N GLU A 288 15.16 8.42 -11.88
CA GLU A 288 14.17 8.73 -12.89
C GLU A 288 12.77 8.39 -12.39
N PHE A 289 11.79 9.19 -12.75
CA PHE A 289 10.40 8.75 -12.75
C PHE A 289 10.16 7.89 -13.98
N TRP A 290 9.57 6.72 -13.76
CA TRP A 290 9.04 5.89 -14.82
C TRP A 290 7.52 6.00 -14.81
N GLU A 291 6.97 6.39 -15.95
CA GLU A 291 5.54 6.54 -16.16
C GLU A 291 5.00 5.33 -16.94
N PHE A 292 3.88 4.78 -16.49
CA PHE A 292 3.20 3.63 -17.10
C PHE A 292 1.77 3.97 -17.49
N ASP A 293 1.39 3.56 -18.71
CA ASP A 293 0.03 3.48 -19.19
C ASP A 293 -0.47 2.05 -18.90
N LEU A 294 -1.28 1.90 -17.83
CA LEU A 294 -1.77 0.59 -17.39
C LEU A 294 -2.74 -0.02 -18.41
N ALA A 295 -3.60 0.80 -19.02
CA ALA A 295 -4.54 0.32 -20.03
C ALA A 295 -3.82 -0.11 -21.32
N GLY A 296 -2.81 0.65 -21.74
CA GLY A 296 -1.95 0.34 -22.88
C GLY A 296 -0.86 -0.69 -22.62
N ARG A 297 -0.72 -1.17 -21.35
CA ARG A 297 0.26 -2.17 -20.91
C ARG A 297 1.70 -1.84 -21.30
N ARG A 298 2.10 -0.59 -21.11
CA ARG A 298 3.42 -0.11 -21.54
C ARG A 298 3.99 0.97 -20.62
N MET A 299 5.29 1.08 -20.62
CA MET A 299 6.00 2.27 -20.14
C MET A 299 5.88 3.37 -21.20
N VAL A 300 5.54 4.58 -20.80
CA VAL A 300 5.34 5.72 -21.70
C VAL A 300 6.40 6.80 -21.56
N GLY A 301 7.12 6.86 -20.42
CA GLY A 301 8.13 7.88 -20.22
C GLY A 301 9.15 7.52 -19.13
N ARG A 302 10.33 8.12 -19.25
CA ARG A 302 11.42 8.11 -18.25
C ARG A 302 11.90 9.54 -18.09
N HIS A 303 11.84 10.08 -16.88
CA HIS A 303 12.08 11.49 -16.60
C HIS A 303 13.14 11.62 -15.50
N PRO A 304 14.36 12.05 -15.84
CA PRO A 304 15.44 12.22 -14.85
C PRO A 304 15.10 13.30 -13.83
N PHE A 305 15.48 13.09 -12.58
CA PHE A 305 15.35 14.09 -11.52
C PHE A 305 16.50 13.99 -10.51
N ALA A 306 16.63 15.02 -9.66
CA ALA A 306 17.62 15.04 -8.58
C ALA A 306 17.10 14.24 -7.39
N GLY A 307 17.37 12.94 -7.37
CA GLY A 307 16.90 12.02 -6.35
C GLY A 307 17.90 11.74 -5.24
N ARG A 308 17.49 10.89 -4.31
CA ARG A 308 18.26 10.40 -3.17
C ARG A 308 18.07 8.88 -3.01
N PRO A 309 18.95 8.14 -2.34
CA PRO A 309 18.72 6.73 -2.07
C PRO A 309 17.46 6.49 -1.20
N ARG A 310 16.83 5.34 -1.37
CA ARG A 310 15.70 4.87 -0.55
C ARG A 310 14.49 5.80 -0.53
N MET A 311 14.04 6.23 -1.69
CA MET A 311 12.85 7.08 -1.82
C MET A 311 11.56 6.24 -1.79
N GLY A 312 10.52 6.80 -1.14
CA GLY A 312 9.12 6.44 -1.31
C GLY A 312 8.45 7.35 -2.35
N LEU A 313 7.37 6.88 -2.93
CA LEU A 313 6.59 7.59 -3.95
C LEU A 313 5.11 7.49 -3.64
N GLN A 314 4.41 8.61 -3.77
CA GLN A 314 2.96 8.69 -3.70
C GLN A 314 2.43 9.66 -4.74
N VAL A 315 1.22 9.42 -5.26
CA VAL A 315 0.50 10.32 -6.15
C VAL A 315 -0.52 11.11 -5.36
N SER A 316 -0.76 12.38 -5.69
CA SER A 316 -1.82 13.18 -5.06
C SER A 316 -3.22 12.62 -5.36
N ALA A 317 -4.18 12.96 -4.52
CA ALA A 317 -5.57 12.50 -4.65
C ALA A 317 -6.24 12.99 -5.95
N ASP A 318 -5.80 14.12 -6.50
CA ASP A 318 -6.25 14.62 -7.81
C ASP A 318 -5.40 14.14 -8.99
N GLY A 319 -4.32 13.40 -8.72
CA GLY A 319 -3.39 12.88 -9.72
C GLY A 319 -2.43 13.92 -10.32
N SER A 320 -2.45 15.17 -9.86
CA SER A 320 -1.67 16.27 -10.45
C SER A 320 -0.23 16.34 -9.94
N LYS A 321 0.09 15.70 -8.82
CA LYS A 321 1.40 15.78 -8.16
C LYS A 321 1.98 14.41 -7.86
N LEU A 322 3.31 14.35 -7.82
CA LEU A 322 4.08 13.22 -7.31
C LEU A 322 4.83 13.68 -6.07
N TYR A 323 4.68 12.94 -4.99
CA TYR A 323 5.35 13.18 -3.73
C TYR A 323 6.48 12.18 -3.56
N VAL A 324 7.70 12.68 -3.43
CA VAL A 324 8.90 11.86 -3.20
C VAL A 324 9.44 12.16 -1.82
N PHE A 325 9.56 11.13 -0.99
CA PHE A 325 10.02 11.25 0.39
C PHE A 325 11.07 10.19 0.72
N VAL A 326 11.87 10.45 1.74
CA VAL A 326 12.92 9.54 2.25
C VAL A 326 12.83 9.50 3.78
N ALA A 327 13.60 8.61 4.42
CA ALA A 327 13.88 8.73 5.86
C ALA A 327 14.62 10.04 6.10
N GLY A 328 13.89 11.08 6.49
CA GLY A 328 14.34 12.45 6.66
C GLY A 328 13.12 13.34 6.84
N ASN A 329 13.32 14.63 6.87
CA ASN A 329 12.29 15.61 7.23
C ASN A 329 11.71 16.36 6.03
N THR A 330 11.80 15.83 4.81
CA THR A 330 11.31 16.53 3.61
C THR A 330 10.52 15.65 2.68
N ILE A 331 9.50 16.24 2.04
CA ILE A 331 8.79 15.69 0.89
C ILE A 331 9.03 16.62 -0.30
N ASP A 332 9.58 16.12 -1.39
CA ASP A 332 9.71 16.83 -2.65
C ASP A 332 8.44 16.64 -3.47
N VAL A 333 7.85 17.74 -3.92
CA VAL A 333 6.59 17.79 -4.67
C VAL A 333 6.88 18.10 -6.12
N TYR A 334 6.53 17.18 -7.00
CA TYR A 334 6.70 17.31 -8.45
C TYR A 334 5.35 17.42 -9.16
N ASP A 335 5.31 18.14 -10.27
CA ASP A 335 4.18 18.11 -11.20
C ASP A 335 4.17 16.77 -11.94
N SER A 336 3.01 16.09 -11.98
CA SER A 336 2.91 14.76 -12.57
C SER A 336 2.89 14.73 -14.09
N ALA A 337 2.72 15.89 -14.75
CA ALA A 337 2.70 16.01 -16.20
C ALA A 337 4.04 16.46 -16.76
N THR A 338 4.74 17.37 -16.08
CA THR A 338 6.03 17.91 -16.52
C THR A 338 7.23 17.28 -15.82
N PHE A 339 7.01 16.62 -14.66
CA PHE A 339 8.04 16.08 -13.77
C PHE A 339 9.00 17.12 -13.22
N GLU A 340 8.60 18.39 -13.23
CA GLU A 340 9.36 19.48 -12.64
C GLU A 340 9.13 19.55 -11.14
N LEU A 341 10.20 19.84 -10.39
CA LEU A 341 10.11 20.08 -8.94
C LEU A 341 9.38 21.40 -8.69
N LEU A 342 8.22 21.31 -8.06
CA LEU A 342 7.42 22.48 -7.69
C LEU A 342 7.93 23.12 -6.41
N ARG A 343 8.24 22.30 -5.39
CA ARG A 343 8.73 22.71 -4.07
C ARG A 343 9.16 21.53 -3.21
N THR A 344 9.77 21.83 -2.09
CA THR A 344 10.07 20.89 -1.01
C THR A 344 9.31 21.33 0.25
N VAL A 345 8.52 20.43 0.81
CA VAL A 345 7.84 20.58 2.11
C VAL A 345 8.78 20.06 3.19
N SER A 346 8.97 20.81 4.27
CA SER A 346 9.83 20.42 5.39
C SER A 346 9.00 20.19 6.66
N PHE A 347 9.39 19.18 7.42
CA PHE A 347 8.83 18.83 8.73
C PHE A 347 9.86 19.10 9.82
N ASP A 348 9.41 19.23 11.06
CA ASP A 348 10.30 19.42 12.23
C ASP A 348 11.00 18.12 12.64
N GLU A 349 10.53 16.97 12.14
CA GLU A 349 10.96 15.64 12.53
C GLU A 349 11.26 14.77 11.33
N ASP A 350 12.20 13.82 11.49
CA ASP A 350 12.50 12.84 10.47
C ASP A 350 11.39 11.77 10.38
N MET A 351 10.90 11.53 9.19
CA MET A 351 9.97 10.46 8.87
C MET A 351 10.67 9.11 8.93
N THR A 352 9.98 8.06 9.37
CA THR A 352 10.46 6.70 9.18
C THR A 352 10.24 6.28 7.71
N LEU A 353 10.93 5.22 7.26
CA LEU A 353 10.61 4.55 5.99
C LEU A 353 9.46 3.54 6.13
N GLY A 354 8.78 3.55 7.29
CA GLY A 354 7.55 2.79 7.50
C GLY A 354 6.47 3.21 6.50
N ASN A 355 5.42 2.43 6.42
CA ASN A 355 4.32 2.69 5.49
C ASN A 355 3.63 4.00 5.88
N VAL A 356 3.73 5.01 5.02
CA VAL A 356 2.89 6.20 5.12
C VAL A 356 1.47 5.79 4.74
N VAL A 357 0.51 6.06 5.61
CA VAL A 357 -0.90 5.82 5.34
C VAL A 357 -1.51 7.08 4.74
N VAL A 358 -2.10 6.96 3.56
CA VAL A 358 -2.77 8.06 2.86
C VAL A 358 -4.25 7.72 2.71
N ILE A 359 -5.11 8.57 3.22
CA ILE A 359 -6.56 8.39 3.16
C ILE A 359 -7.14 9.47 2.27
N PRO A 360 -7.62 9.12 1.07
CA PRO A 360 -8.35 10.05 0.22
C PRO A 360 -9.58 10.57 0.95
N GLY A 361 -9.71 11.88 1.04
CA GLY A 361 -10.90 12.54 1.56
C GLY A 361 -12.04 12.50 0.55
N ALA A 362 -13.29 12.43 1.03
CA ALA A 362 -14.41 12.79 0.18
C ALA A 362 -14.27 14.27 -0.18
N ALA A 363 -14.38 14.59 -1.46
CA ALA A 363 -14.43 15.97 -1.90
C ALA A 363 -15.44 16.75 -1.03
N THR A 364 -14.95 17.72 -0.29
CA THR A 364 -15.84 18.59 0.50
C THR A 364 -16.84 19.24 -0.45
N ARG A 365 -18.12 18.89 -0.30
CA ARG A 365 -19.23 19.45 -1.08
C ARG A 365 -19.50 20.89 -0.66
#